data_6872397cf09a35ea3b6570c7332b333e
#
_entry.id   6872397cf09a35ea3b6570c7332b333e
#
_cell.length_a   1.000
_cell.length_b   1.000
_cell.length_c   1.000
_cell.angle_alpha   90.00
_cell.angle_beta   90.00
_cell.angle_gamma   90.00
#
_symmetry.space_group_name_H-M   'P 1'
#
loop_
_entity.id
_entity.type
_entity.pdbx_description
1 polymer ?
#
loop_
_entity_poly.entity_id
_entity_poly.type
_entity_poly.pdbx_seq_one_letter_code
_entity_poly.pdbx_strand_id
1 'polypeptide(L)'
;MLSPDDIEGHLDALQRIGDRAAEARADYEFSGDMLRTVYAAEYLKSELPRAADKEAEALASEAYRKALEDRRNAFVVAEKLRHERAWRERVIDAWQTMSANARGRIL
;
A
#
# COMPACT_ATOMS: atom_id res chain seq x y z
N MET A 1 1.65 8.81 29.53
CA MET A 1 0.20 8.52 29.59
C MET A 1 -0.50 9.30 28.49
N LEU A 2 -1.36 8.62 27.72
CA LEU A 2 -2.08 9.27 26.64
C LEU A 2 -3.18 10.18 27.17
N SER A 3 -3.22 11.42 26.70
CA SER A 3 -4.28 12.38 27.01
C SER A 3 -5.41 12.25 25.97
N PRO A 4 -6.63 12.79 26.28
CA PRO A 4 -7.69 12.88 25.28
C PRO A 4 -7.26 13.63 24.00
N ASP A 5 -6.41 14.65 24.12
CA ASP A 5 -5.90 15.39 22.96
C ASP A 5 -5.01 14.51 22.08
N ASP A 6 -4.20 13.63 22.69
CA ASP A 6 -3.38 12.66 21.96
C ASP A 6 -4.24 11.70 21.16
N ILE A 7 -5.34 11.22 21.75
CA ILE A 7 -6.29 10.32 21.10
C ILE A 7 -7.01 11.01 19.96
N GLU A 8 -7.43 12.24 20.14
CA GLU A 8 -8.03 13.04 19.07
C GLU A 8 -7.07 13.19 17.89
N GLY A 9 -5.79 13.44 18.17
CA GLY A 9 -4.74 13.48 17.15
C GLY A 9 -4.61 12.17 16.37
N HIS A 10 -4.69 11.02 17.06
CA HIS A 10 -4.68 9.71 16.42
C HIS A 10 -5.92 9.47 15.56
N LEU A 11 -7.09 9.90 16.01
CA LEU A 11 -8.35 9.77 15.25
C LEU A 11 -8.30 10.61 13.97
N ASP A 12 -7.83 11.85 14.05
CA ASP A 12 -7.66 12.72 12.89
C ASP A 12 -6.67 12.14 11.90
N ALA A 13 -5.57 11.58 12.39
CA ALA A 13 -4.58 10.92 11.57
C ALA A 13 -5.16 9.69 10.86
N LEU A 14 -5.98 8.88 11.55
CA LEU A 14 -6.64 7.73 10.96
C LEU A 14 -7.56 8.13 9.79
N GLN A 15 -8.30 9.21 9.93
CA GLN A 15 -9.16 9.71 8.87
C GLN A 15 -8.35 10.08 7.62
N ARG A 16 -7.24 10.80 7.81
CA ARG A 16 -6.35 11.17 6.70
C ARG A 16 -5.67 9.95 6.08
N ILE A 17 -5.23 9.00 6.90
CA ILE A 17 -4.58 7.77 6.43
C ILE A 17 -5.56 6.92 5.61
N GLY A 18 -6.84 6.89 5.99
CA GLY A 18 -7.85 6.12 5.26
C GLY A 18 -7.93 6.50 3.79
N ASP A 19 -7.98 7.80 3.49
CA ASP A 19 -8.03 8.29 2.11
C ASP A 19 -6.73 7.99 1.37
N ARG A 20 -5.59 8.24 2.02
CA ARG A 20 -4.27 7.97 1.42
C ARG A 20 -4.03 6.48 1.20
N ALA A 21 -4.49 5.64 2.11
CA ALA A 21 -4.37 4.19 1.98
C ALA A 21 -5.21 3.67 0.82
N ALA A 22 -6.42 4.22 0.61
CA ALA A 22 -7.27 3.87 -0.52
C ALA A 22 -6.61 4.24 -1.84
N GLU A 23 -6.04 5.44 -1.95
CA GLU A 23 -5.30 5.88 -3.13
C GLU A 23 -4.08 5.00 -3.38
N ALA A 24 -3.30 4.71 -2.34
CA ALA A 24 -2.11 3.88 -2.46
C ALA A 24 -2.45 2.46 -2.92
N ARG A 25 -3.55 1.91 -2.44
CA ARG A 25 -4.03 0.60 -2.89
C ARG A 25 -4.46 0.62 -4.34
N ALA A 26 -5.18 1.66 -4.76
CA ALA A 26 -5.59 1.84 -6.15
C ALA A 26 -4.37 1.97 -7.06
N ASP A 27 -3.36 2.72 -6.65
CA ASP A 27 -2.10 2.88 -7.39
C ASP A 27 -1.37 1.54 -7.53
N TYR A 28 -1.35 0.75 -6.47
CA TYR A 28 -0.74 -0.59 -6.51
C TYR A 28 -1.47 -1.51 -7.48
N GLU A 29 -2.79 -1.55 -7.44
CA GLU A 29 -3.60 -2.36 -8.35
C GLU A 29 -3.42 -1.90 -9.81
N PHE A 30 -3.45 -0.59 -10.04
CA PHE A 30 -3.18 -0.01 -11.36
C PHE A 30 -1.79 -0.38 -11.88
N SER A 31 -0.78 -0.35 -11.01
CA SER A 31 0.58 -0.72 -11.40
C SER A 31 0.69 -2.17 -11.87
N GLY A 32 -0.14 -3.07 -11.33
CA GLY A 32 -0.22 -4.45 -11.80
C GLY A 32 -0.82 -4.54 -13.20
N ASP A 33 -1.85 -3.76 -13.49
CA ASP A 33 -2.43 -3.68 -14.83
C ASP A 33 -1.45 -3.08 -15.83
N MET A 34 -0.73 -2.04 -15.43
CA MET A 34 0.31 -1.43 -16.26
C MET A 34 1.44 -2.39 -16.57
N LEU A 35 1.84 -3.21 -15.60
CA LEU A 35 2.88 -4.22 -15.81
C LEU A 35 2.46 -5.20 -16.92
N ARG A 36 1.22 -5.68 -16.89
CA ARG A 36 0.69 -6.57 -17.92
C ARG A 36 0.61 -5.88 -19.28
N THR A 37 0.19 -4.62 -19.31
CA THR A 37 0.09 -3.82 -20.52
C THR A 37 1.46 -3.61 -21.16
N VAL A 38 2.47 -3.27 -20.35
CA VAL A 38 3.84 -3.08 -20.82
C VAL A 38 4.40 -4.40 -21.38
N TYR A 39 4.18 -5.51 -20.66
CA TYR A 39 4.60 -6.82 -21.14
C TYR A 39 4.00 -7.13 -22.52
N ALA A 40 2.69 -6.94 -22.67
CA ALA A 40 2.00 -7.21 -23.94
C ALA A 40 2.52 -6.31 -25.05
N ALA A 41 2.76 -5.03 -24.79
CA ALA A 41 3.30 -4.08 -25.75
C ALA A 41 4.70 -4.48 -26.20
N GLU A 42 5.57 -4.85 -25.28
CA GLU A 42 6.93 -5.28 -25.59
C GLU A 42 6.96 -6.61 -26.35
N TYR A 43 6.07 -7.53 -25.97
CA TYR A 43 5.89 -8.79 -26.69
C TYR A 43 5.51 -8.53 -28.17
N LEU A 44 4.55 -7.64 -28.40
CA LEU A 44 4.09 -7.31 -29.76
C LEU A 44 5.13 -6.56 -30.58
N LYS A 45 6.03 -5.82 -29.95
CA LYS A 45 7.13 -5.13 -30.64
C LYS A 45 8.22 -6.08 -31.08
N SER A 46 8.31 -7.24 -30.48
CA SER A 46 9.40 -8.18 -30.77
C SER A 46 9.31 -8.70 -32.21
N GLU A 47 10.41 -8.66 -32.91
CA GLU A 47 10.55 -9.21 -34.28
C GLU A 47 11.07 -10.64 -34.27
N LEU A 48 11.31 -11.22 -33.09
CA LEU A 48 11.80 -12.58 -32.95
C LEU A 48 10.72 -13.58 -33.35
N PRO A 49 11.08 -14.71 -33.99
CA PRO A 49 10.10 -15.62 -34.59
C PRO A 49 9.44 -16.56 -33.56
N ARG A 50 10.08 -16.81 -32.42
CA ARG A 50 9.59 -17.78 -31.45
C ARG A 50 8.91 -17.08 -30.28
N ALA A 51 7.79 -17.64 -29.81
CA ALA A 51 7.07 -17.11 -28.66
C ALA A 51 7.94 -17.03 -27.40
N ALA A 52 8.74 -18.04 -27.12
CA ALA A 52 9.64 -18.06 -25.97
C ALA A 52 10.68 -16.95 -26.02
N ASP A 53 11.20 -16.64 -27.20
CA ASP A 53 12.17 -15.57 -27.41
C ASP A 53 11.51 -14.19 -27.27
N LYS A 54 10.29 -14.03 -27.75
CA LYS A 54 9.49 -12.80 -27.56
C LYS A 54 9.22 -12.54 -26.09
N GLU A 55 8.86 -13.58 -25.33
CA GLU A 55 8.66 -13.48 -23.88
C GLU A 55 9.94 -13.06 -23.18
N ALA A 56 11.05 -13.70 -23.48
CA ALA A 56 12.34 -13.37 -22.88
C ALA A 56 12.75 -11.93 -23.19
N GLU A 57 12.56 -11.47 -24.41
CA GLU A 57 12.84 -10.09 -24.80
C GLU A 57 11.96 -9.09 -24.06
N ALA A 58 10.65 -9.38 -23.95
CA ALA A 58 9.71 -8.53 -23.21
C ALA A 58 10.09 -8.42 -21.73
N LEU A 59 10.39 -9.56 -21.08
CA LEU A 59 10.78 -9.60 -19.66
C LEU A 59 12.12 -8.91 -19.39
N ALA A 60 13.02 -8.88 -20.37
CA ALA A 60 14.32 -8.23 -20.27
C ALA A 60 14.29 -6.75 -20.68
N SER A 61 13.16 -6.25 -21.17
CA SER A 61 13.05 -4.88 -21.65
C SER A 61 13.20 -3.88 -20.51
N GLU A 62 13.72 -2.71 -20.84
CA GLU A 62 13.83 -1.60 -19.89
C GLU A 62 12.45 -1.11 -19.44
N ALA A 63 11.48 -1.07 -20.35
CA ALA A 63 10.10 -0.68 -20.03
C ALA A 63 9.46 -1.61 -19.00
N TYR A 64 9.65 -2.92 -19.16
CA TYR A 64 9.15 -3.90 -18.20
C TYR A 64 9.81 -3.76 -16.83
N ARG A 65 11.14 -3.57 -16.82
CA ARG A 65 11.91 -3.37 -15.59
C ARG A 65 11.43 -2.13 -14.84
N LYS A 66 11.16 -1.04 -15.56
CA LYS A 66 10.62 0.17 -14.96
C LYS A 66 9.23 -0.06 -14.37
N ALA A 67 8.37 -0.77 -15.08
CA ALA A 67 7.03 -1.11 -14.59
C ALA A 67 7.09 -1.98 -13.33
N LEU A 68 8.04 -2.91 -13.23
CA LEU A 68 8.28 -3.70 -12.01
C LEU A 68 8.70 -2.82 -10.84
N GLU A 69 9.59 -1.87 -11.08
CA GLU A 69 10.05 -0.94 -10.04
C GLU A 69 8.92 -0.03 -9.57
N ASP A 70 8.11 0.49 -10.49
CA ASP A 70 6.94 1.29 -10.16
C ASP A 70 5.94 0.51 -9.29
N ARG A 71 5.72 -0.76 -9.63
CA ARG A 71 4.86 -1.64 -8.84
C ARG A 71 5.42 -1.90 -7.44
N ARG A 72 6.73 -2.15 -7.34
CA ARG A 72 7.39 -2.31 -6.06
C ARG A 72 7.23 -1.07 -5.18
N ASN A 73 7.43 0.12 -5.77
CA ASN A 73 7.30 1.37 -5.04
C ASN A 73 5.87 1.62 -4.57
N ALA A 74 4.88 1.32 -5.41
CA ALA A 74 3.47 1.43 -5.05
C ALA A 74 3.12 0.46 -3.91
N PHE A 75 3.64 -0.76 -3.95
CA PHE A 75 3.45 -1.74 -2.87
C PHE A 75 4.01 -1.23 -1.55
N VAL A 76 5.24 -0.69 -1.55
CA VAL A 76 5.88 -0.18 -0.34
C VAL A 76 5.06 0.96 0.29
N VAL A 77 4.56 1.89 -0.52
CA VAL A 77 3.71 2.99 -0.04
C VAL A 77 2.43 2.44 0.60
N ALA A 78 1.75 1.51 -0.07
CA ALA A 78 0.52 0.91 0.45
C ALA A 78 0.77 0.16 1.77
N GLU A 79 1.86 -0.59 1.87
CA GLU A 79 2.21 -1.33 3.08
C GLU A 79 2.58 -0.42 4.26
N LYS A 80 3.32 0.65 4.01
CA LYS A 80 3.64 1.63 5.06
C LYS A 80 2.38 2.27 5.64
N LEU A 81 1.43 2.65 4.79
CA LEU A 81 0.15 3.22 5.25
C LEU A 81 -0.68 2.19 6.01
N ARG A 82 -0.70 0.94 5.58
CA ARG A 82 -1.38 -0.14 6.28
C ARG A 82 -0.81 -0.35 7.68
N HIS A 83 0.52 -0.37 7.81
CA HIS A 83 1.19 -0.52 9.10
C HIS A 83 0.95 0.67 10.04
N GLU A 84 1.01 1.88 9.52
CA GLU A 84 0.74 3.08 10.30
C GLU A 84 -0.69 3.09 10.82
N ARG A 85 -1.65 2.74 9.97
CA ARG A 85 -3.05 2.63 10.35
C ARG A 85 -3.26 1.60 11.46
N ALA A 86 -2.69 0.41 11.31
CA ALA A 86 -2.80 -0.66 12.30
C ALA A 86 -2.19 -0.25 13.64
N TRP A 87 -1.06 0.43 13.62
CA TRP A 87 -0.43 0.93 14.85
C TRP A 87 -1.31 1.94 15.57
N ARG A 88 -1.88 2.91 14.84
CA ARG A 88 -2.76 3.92 15.45
C ARG A 88 -4.04 3.31 16.01
N GLU A 89 -4.62 2.34 15.32
CA GLU A 89 -5.78 1.60 15.80
C GLU A 89 -5.47 0.89 17.13
N ARG A 90 -4.30 0.27 17.23
CA ARG A 90 -3.88 -0.39 18.49
C ARG A 90 -3.67 0.59 19.62
N VAL A 91 -3.13 1.77 19.34
CA VAL A 91 -2.98 2.83 20.36
C VAL A 91 -4.34 3.25 20.91
N ILE A 92 -5.30 3.48 20.02
CA ILE A 92 -6.67 3.87 20.43
C ILE A 92 -7.34 2.75 21.22
N ASP A 93 -7.23 1.50 20.79
CA ASP A 93 -7.80 0.36 21.50
C ASP A 93 -7.21 0.22 22.90
N ALA A 94 -5.90 0.39 23.05
CA ALA A 94 -5.23 0.37 24.33
C ALA A 94 -5.74 1.48 25.25
N TRP A 95 -5.90 2.68 24.74
CA TRP A 95 -6.44 3.82 25.49
C TRP A 95 -7.87 3.56 25.95
N GLN A 96 -8.72 3.02 25.08
CA GLN A 96 -10.11 2.69 25.42
C GLN A 96 -10.17 1.66 26.53
N THR A 97 -9.34 0.62 26.47
CA THR A 97 -9.24 -0.40 27.50
C THR A 97 -8.80 0.18 28.84
N MET A 98 -7.75 1.02 28.84
CA MET A 98 -7.25 1.67 30.04
C MET A 98 -8.30 2.61 30.65
N SER A 99 -9.01 3.36 29.83
CA SER A 99 -10.07 4.27 30.27
C SER A 99 -11.24 3.51 30.88
N ALA A 100 -11.64 2.40 30.30
CA ALA A 100 -12.69 1.54 30.82
C ALA A 100 -12.30 0.95 32.17
N ASN A 101 -11.05 0.47 32.31
CA ASN A 101 -10.54 -0.06 33.58
C ASN A 101 -10.49 1.02 34.67
N ALA A 102 -10.06 2.23 34.33
CA ALA A 102 -10.03 3.34 35.27
C ALA A 102 -11.43 3.69 35.78
N ARG A 103 -12.43 3.72 34.88
CA ARG A 103 -13.83 3.96 35.25
C ARG A 103 -14.38 2.85 36.16
N GLY A 104 -14.04 1.60 35.87
CA GLY A 104 -14.44 0.45 36.68
C GLY A 104 -13.89 0.49 38.11
N ARG A 105 -12.71 1.08 38.31
CA ARG A 105 -12.11 1.24 39.66
C ARG A 105 -12.78 2.28 40.50
N ILE A 106 -13.41 3.26 39.86
CA ILE A 106 -14.09 4.36 40.59
C ILE A 106 -15.45 3.91 41.08
N LEU A 107 -16.07 2.99 40.38
CA LEU A 107 -17.39 2.44 40.77
C LEU A 107 -17.25 1.36 41.83
#